data_c2898c675cbce5fe1fc8831649f68c96
#
_entry.id   c2898c675cbce5fe1fc8831649f68c96
#
_cell.length_a   1.000
_cell.length_b   1.000
_cell.length_c   1.000
_cell.angle_alpha   90.00
_cell.angle_beta   90.00
_cell.angle_gamma   90.00
#
_symmetry.space_group_name_H-M   'P 1'
#
loop_
_entity.id
_entity.type
_entity.pdbx_description
1 polymer ?
#
loop_
_entity_poly.entity_id
_entity_poly.type
_entity_poly.pdbx_seq_one_letter_code
_entity_poly.pdbx_strand_id
1 'polypeptide(L)'
;MKPDIIHVGRGVCTSVVYSLLRNRKFVAFHGWYGELRRLQRTVASMDSLTHVFLGGSIAAAIVPARWRRQALIAGAVFGSLPDLDVPILAAISSDPITRMTWHRGPAHALGVLVPLGLLSCWLLRRWWTPVREAPRAWTCALMLALLSHPLIDALTVYGTQLWWPLPTPPVMWSTLFIIDPMVLLPVLIGAIAAWCWRDRLLATAWVIGGLMVCLACIGWSIVAKQIVERAVETTLADTPFAHARHFSVPTPFNTLLWRIVVMTPDGYLEGERSLIADHGPIRFRAYASDRAALDAVASIPDASRMRWFANGFVKGDVRGDTIVMTDLRMGNEPDYFFSYAVAHRVGQWWRPMLPKSAALQLTRRDTLHALGDTWRRIWSEPSETPNGTGP
;
A
#
# COMPACT_ATOMS: atom_id res chain seq x y z
N MET A 1 -5.08 -46.35 43.00
CA MET A 1 -5.50 -45.99 41.63
C MET A 1 -5.51 -44.47 41.53
N LYS A 2 -4.50 -43.88 40.90
CA LYS A 2 -4.41 -42.46 40.62
C LYS A 2 -4.79 -42.28 39.14
N PRO A 3 -5.57 -41.32 38.75
CA PRO A 3 -5.81 -41.02 37.34
C PRO A 3 -4.71 -40.10 36.80
N ASP A 4 -4.21 -40.45 35.62
CA ASP A 4 -3.19 -39.76 34.87
C ASP A 4 -3.71 -38.39 34.34
N ILE A 5 -2.89 -37.38 34.59
CA ILE A 5 -3.12 -36.02 34.04
C ILE A 5 -2.43 -35.97 32.67
N ILE A 6 -3.26 -35.86 31.63
CA ILE A 6 -2.77 -35.67 30.25
C ILE A 6 -2.29 -34.23 30.07
N HIS A 7 -1.00 -34.06 29.94
CA HIS A 7 -0.36 -32.80 29.51
C HIS A 7 -0.51 -32.64 28.00
N VAL A 8 -1.49 -31.86 27.56
CA VAL A 8 -1.59 -31.38 26.19
C VAL A 8 -1.45 -29.85 26.22
N GLY A 9 -0.36 -29.30 25.70
CA GLY A 9 -0.31 -27.84 25.53
C GLY A 9 1.01 -27.14 25.31
N ARG A 10 2.11 -27.83 25.01
CA ARG A 10 3.38 -27.12 24.67
C ARG A 10 3.92 -27.36 23.24
N GLY A 11 3.29 -28.20 22.43
CA GLY A 11 3.83 -28.62 21.13
C GLY A 11 3.36 -27.85 19.90
N VAL A 12 2.26 -27.11 19.97
CA VAL A 12 1.61 -26.56 18.77
C VAL A 12 2.19 -25.21 18.33
N CYS A 13 2.68 -24.41 19.27
CA CYS A 13 3.21 -23.08 18.94
C CYS A 13 4.61 -23.13 18.29
N THR A 14 5.42 -24.12 18.66
CA THR A 14 6.77 -24.31 18.10
C THR A 14 6.77 -25.00 16.73
N SER A 15 5.79 -25.84 16.44
CA SER A 15 5.74 -26.56 15.15
C SER A 15 5.33 -25.68 13.97
N VAL A 16 4.49 -24.66 14.18
CA VAL A 16 4.07 -23.75 13.12
C VAL A 16 5.23 -22.81 12.71
N VAL A 17 5.99 -22.29 13.68
CA VAL A 17 7.16 -21.45 13.39
C VAL A 17 8.29 -22.26 12.76
N TYR A 18 8.51 -23.52 13.19
CA TYR A 18 9.54 -24.41 12.61
C TYR A 18 9.18 -24.93 11.22
N SER A 19 7.90 -25.14 10.91
CA SER A 19 7.42 -25.54 9.58
C SER A 19 7.62 -24.44 8.54
N LEU A 20 7.48 -23.17 8.93
CA LEU A 20 7.71 -22.02 8.05
C LEU A 20 9.20 -21.78 7.76
N LEU A 21 10.11 -22.24 8.63
CA LEU A 21 11.57 -22.08 8.48
C LEU A 21 12.27 -23.25 7.78
N ARG A 22 11.64 -24.41 7.65
CA ARG A 22 12.31 -25.64 7.17
C ARG A 22 12.08 -26.03 5.71
N ASN A 23 11.21 -25.34 4.95
CA ASN A 23 10.96 -25.70 3.56
C ASN A 23 11.84 -24.91 2.58
N ARG A 24 13.17 -25.15 2.65
CA ARG A 24 14.13 -24.86 1.58
C ARG A 24 14.29 -26.09 0.70
N LYS A 25 13.50 -26.24 -0.37
CA LYS A 25 13.81 -26.97 -1.61
C LYS A 25 12.90 -26.39 -2.69
N PHE A 26 13.41 -25.45 -3.50
CA PHE A 26 13.99 -25.68 -4.80
C PHE A 26 13.09 -26.35 -5.84
N VAL A 27 12.56 -25.57 -6.78
CA VAL A 27 12.54 -25.96 -8.20
C VAL A 27 12.85 -24.72 -9.04
N ALA A 28 13.94 -24.80 -9.75
CA ALA A 28 14.32 -23.86 -10.78
C ALA A 28 13.52 -24.10 -12.06
N PHE A 29 13.26 -23.04 -12.80
CA PHE A 29 12.93 -23.05 -14.22
C PHE A 29 11.59 -23.70 -14.64
N HIS A 30 10.49 -22.94 -14.53
CA HIS A 30 9.45 -22.82 -15.57
C HIS A 30 8.49 -21.69 -15.17
N GLY A 31 8.50 -20.62 -15.92
CA GLY A 31 7.40 -19.68 -15.88
C GLY A 31 7.65 -18.34 -15.20
N TRP A 32 8.44 -17.52 -15.81
CA TRP A 32 8.65 -16.10 -15.51
C TRP A 32 7.34 -15.30 -15.37
N TYR A 33 6.29 -15.70 -16.08
CA TYR A 33 4.93 -15.21 -15.91
C TYR A 33 4.30 -15.56 -14.54
N GLY A 34 4.76 -16.61 -13.90
CA GLY A 34 4.31 -17.03 -12.58
C GLY A 34 4.89 -16.20 -11.44
N GLU A 35 6.12 -15.69 -11.57
CA GLU A 35 6.78 -14.92 -10.49
C GLU A 35 6.27 -13.48 -10.41
N LEU A 36 6.04 -12.79 -11.52
CA LEU A 36 5.43 -11.46 -11.53
C LEU A 36 3.99 -11.48 -11.00
N ARG A 37 3.20 -12.49 -11.38
CA ARG A 37 1.89 -12.72 -10.75
C ARG A 37 2.01 -13.11 -9.28
N ARG A 38 3.09 -13.78 -8.88
CA ARG A 38 3.38 -14.06 -7.47
C ARG A 38 3.77 -12.79 -6.71
N LEU A 39 4.63 -11.94 -7.26
CA LEU A 39 5.01 -10.67 -6.64
C LEU A 39 3.82 -9.70 -6.53
N GLN A 40 3.01 -9.55 -7.57
CA GLN A 40 1.77 -8.76 -7.47
C GLN A 40 0.76 -9.36 -6.47
N ARG A 41 0.65 -10.69 -6.43
CA ARG A 41 -0.14 -11.37 -5.40
C ARG A 41 0.49 -11.24 -4.01
N THR A 42 1.83 -11.24 -3.92
CA THR A 42 2.56 -11.12 -2.66
C THR A 42 2.46 -9.71 -2.10
N VAL A 43 2.59 -8.67 -2.91
CA VAL A 43 2.42 -7.27 -2.46
C VAL A 43 0.98 -7.02 -2.01
N ALA A 44 -0.02 -7.43 -2.78
CA ALA A 44 -1.43 -7.30 -2.38
C ALA A 44 -1.76 -8.15 -1.14
N SER A 45 -1.13 -9.34 -0.96
CA SER A 45 -1.35 -10.18 0.21
C SER A 45 -0.63 -9.69 1.47
N MET A 46 0.45 -8.92 1.33
CA MET A 46 1.21 -8.40 2.48
C MET A 46 0.60 -7.11 3.05
N ASP A 47 -0.06 -6.30 2.22
CA ASP A 47 -0.84 -5.14 2.67
C ASP A 47 -1.99 -5.59 3.58
N SER A 48 -2.71 -6.63 3.19
CA SER A 48 -3.80 -7.22 3.97
C SER A 48 -3.37 -7.69 5.37
N LEU A 49 -2.08 -8.03 5.61
CA LEU A 49 -1.62 -8.42 6.96
C LEU A 49 -1.71 -7.27 7.96
N THR A 50 -1.38 -6.05 7.55
CA THR A 50 -1.51 -4.87 8.42
C THR A 50 -2.96 -4.69 8.85
N HIS A 51 -3.91 -4.80 7.93
CA HIS A 51 -5.34 -4.65 8.20
C HIS A 51 -5.90 -5.77 9.09
N VAL A 52 -5.45 -7.01 8.89
CA VAL A 52 -5.79 -8.17 9.74
C VAL A 52 -5.40 -7.90 11.19
N PHE A 53 -4.13 -7.57 11.44
CA PHE A 53 -3.63 -7.42 12.80
C PHE A 53 -4.06 -6.11 13.45
N LEU A 54 -4.18 -5.03 12.68
CA LEU A 54 -4.70 -3.76 13.18
C LEU A 54 -6.17 -3.89 13.58
N GLY A 55 -7.02 -4.40 12.69
CA GLY A 55 -8.44 -4.60 12.97
C GLY A 55 -8.67 -5.54 14.15
N GLY A 56 -7.91 -6.65 14.20
CA GLY A 56 -7.94 -7.58 15.33
C GLY A 56 -7.54 -6.93 16.64
N SER A 57 -6.45 -6.15 16.65
CA SER A 57 -5.96 -5.45 17.85
C SER A 57 -6.93 -4.38 18.33
N ILE A 58 -7.51 -3.59 17.41
CA ILE A 58 -8.54 -2.59 17.74
C ILE A 58 -9.73 -3.26 18.44
N ALA A 59 -10.24 -4.35 17.87
CA ALA A 59 -11.36 -5.05 18.45
C ALA A 59 -11.01 -5.68 19.82
N ALA A 60 -9.83 -6.25 19.96
CA ALA A 60 -9.37 -6.85 21.23
C ALA A 60 -9.12 -5.83 22.33
N ALA A 61 -8.80 -4.57 21.97
CA ALA A 61 -8.64 -3.49 22.94
C ALA A 61 -9.97 -2.98 23.53
N ILE A 62 -11.04 -3.00 22.72
CA ILE A 62 -12.34 -2.36 23.05
C ILE A 62 -13.33 -3.37 23.66
N VAL A 63 -13.34 -4.59 23.12
CA VAL A 63 -14.30 -5.62 23.58
C VAL A 63 -13.89 -6.19 24.94
N PRO A 64 -14.85 -6.52 25.82
CA PRO A 64 -14.54 -7.11 27.12
C PRO A 64 -13.62 -8.33 27.04
N ALA A 65 -12.62 -8.40 27.93
CA ALA A 65 -11.52 -9.36 27.87
C ALA A 65 -11.94 -10.85 27.82
N ARG A 66 -13.14 -11.17 28.29
CA ARG A 66 -13.72 -12.54 28.22
C ARG A 66 -13.92 -13.01 26.77
N TRP A 67 -14.06 -12.09 25.81
CA TRP A 67 -14.23 -12.38 24.37
C TRP A 67 -13.02 -11.99 23.51
N ARG A 68 -11.86 -11.72 24.10
CA ARG A 68 -10.68 -11.18 23.41
C ARG A 68 -10.30 -11.95 22.14
N ARG A 69 -10.25 -13.30 22.20
CA ARG A 69 -9.91 -14.10 21.02
C ARG A 69 -10.95 -13.99 19.91
N GLN A 70 -12.22 -13.95 20.29
CA GLN A 70 -13.30 -13.72 19.32
C GLN A 70 -13.22 -12.32 18.72
N ALA A 71 -12.84 -11.32 19.53
CA ALA A 71 -12.62 -9.95 19.09
C ALA A 71 -11.45 -9.84 18.12
N LEU A 72 -10.31 -10.51 18.39
CA LEU A 72 -9.17 -10.61 17.47
C LEU A 72 -9.61 -11.15 16.10
N ILE A 73 -10.36 -12.26 16.09
CA ILE A 73 -10.83 -12.87 14.85
C ILE A 73 -11.83 -11.97 14.13
N ALA A 74 -12.85 -11.48 14.82
CA ALA A 74 -13.89 -10.66 14.21
C ALA A 74 -13.33 -9.32 13.71
N GLY A 75 -12.44 -8.69 14.48
CA GLY A 75 -11.75 -7.48 14.07
C GLY A 75 -10.84 -7.69 12.87
N ALA A 76 -10.13 -8.81 12.80
CA ALA A 76 -9.34 -9.21 11.65
C ALA A 76 -10.20 -9.38 10.38
N VAL A 77 -11.35 -10.06 10.51
CA VAL A 77 -12.31 -10.22 9.40
C VAL A 77 -12.84 -8.87 8.95
N PHE A 78 -13.32 -8.02 9.87
CA PHE A 78 -13.86 -6.70 9.51
C PHE A 78 -12.78 -5.77 8.94
N GLY A 79 -11.56 -5.81 9.48
CA GLY A 79 -10.42 -5.07 8.96
C GLY A 79 -9.98 -5.50 7.55
N SER A 80 -10.34 -6.70 7.12
CA SER A 80 -9.99 -7.23 5.79
C SER A 80 -11.15 -7.23 4.79
N LEU A 81 -12.36 -6.88 5.22
CA LEU A 81 -13.55 -6.91 4.34
C LEU A 81 -13.39 -6.05 3.07
N PRO A 82 -12.84 -4.83 3.11
CA PRO A 82 -12.69 -4.01 1.92
C PRO A 82 -11.86 -4.69 0.83
N ASP A 83 -10.79 -5.42 1.18
CA ASP A 83 -9.90 -6.13 0.25
C ASP A 83 -10.54 -7.32 -0.47
N LEU A 84 -11.78 -7.70 -0.12
CA LEU A 84 -12.54 -8.67 -0.91
C LEU A 84 -12.87 -8.15 -2.32
N ASP A 85 -12.67 -6.87 -2.59
CA ASP A 85 -12.77 -6.32 -3.93
C ASP A 85 -11.73 -6.92 -4.88
N VAL A 86 -10.54 -7.30 -4.39
CA VAL A 86 -9.45 -7.87 -5.22
C VAL A 86 -9.88 -9.16 -5.93
N PRO A 87 -10.33 -10.23 -5.23
CA PRO A 87 -10.80 -11.43 -5.90
C PRO A 87 -12.09 -11.19 -6.72
N ILE A 88 -12.96 -10.27 -6.30
CA ILE A 88 -14.16 -9.91 -7.05
C ILE A 88 -13.79 -9.25 -8.37
N LEU A 89 -12.92 -8.24 -8.36
CA LEU A 89 -12.43 -7.58 -9.57
C LEU A 89 -11.67 -8.54 -10.49
N ALA A 90 -10.92 -9.47 -9.91
CA ALA A 90 -10.23 -10.50 -10.70
C ALA A 90 -11.21 -11.44 -11.42
N ALA A 91 -12.38 -11.69 -10.84
CA ALA A 91 -13.43 -12.53 -11.42
C ALA A 91 -14.24 -11.82 -12.51
N ILE A 92 -14.52 -10.51 -12.33
CA ILE A 92 -15.42 -9.75 -13.22
C ILE A 92 -14.74 -8.98 -14.34
N SER A 93 -13.45 -8.72 -14.25
CA SER A 93 -12.69 -7.97 -15.26
C SER A 93 -11.34 -8.62 -15.56
N SER A 94 -11.00 -8.72 -16.85
CA SER A 94 -9.66 -9.10 -17.30
C SER A 94 -8.76 -7.88 -17.57
N ASP A 95 -9.33 -6.67 -17.60
CA ASP A 95 -8.60 -5.44 -17.88
C ASP A 95 -7.77 -4.98 -16.65
N PRO A 96 -6.44 -4.85 -16.81
CA PRO A 96 -5.55 -4.47 -15.72
C PRO A 96 -5.75 -3.02 -15.24
N ILE A 97 -6.12 -2.09 -16.13
CA ILE A 97 -6.38 -0.68 -15.75
C ILE A 97 -7.66 -0.60 -14.93
N THR A 98 -8.70 -1.32 -15.34
CA THR A 98 -9.94 -1.44 -14.55
C THR A 98 -9.63 -2.02 -13.18
N ARG A 99 -8.92 -3.13 -13.08
CA ARG A 99 -8.55 -3.74 -11.79
C ARG A 99 -7.79 -2.77 -10.89
N MET A 100 -6.76 -2.09 -11.43
CA MET A 100 -5.97 -1.12 -10.70
C MET A 100 -6.83 0.04 -10.20
N THR A 101 -7.70 0.59 -11.03
CA THR A 101 -8.42 1.84 -10.70
C THR A 101 -9.73 1.60 -9.94
N TRP A 102 -10.27 0.40 -9.92
CA TRP A 102 -11.45 0.03 -9.11
C TRP A 102 -11.07 -0.61 -7.77
N HIS A 103 -9.88 -1.20 -7.65
CA HIS A 103 -9.33 -1.54 -6.35
C HIS A 103 -9.20 -0.26 -5.51
N ARG A 104 -9.57 -0.34 -4.23
CA ARG A 104 -9.74 0.79 -3.31
C ARG A 104 -10.79 1.82 -3.78
N GLY A 105 -11.79 1.34 -4.55
CA GLY A 105 -12.95 2.12 -4.99
C GLY A 105 -14.15 2.00 -4.04
N PRO A 106 -15.32 1.54 -4.54
CA PRO A 106 -16.55 1.48 -3.74
C PRO A 106 -16.42 0.70 -2.43
N ALA A 107 -15.63 -0.39 -2.43
CA ALA A 107 -15.39 -1.22 -1.26
C ALA A 107 -14.60 -0.53 -0.14
N HIS A 108 -13.95 0.61 -0.44
CA HIS A 108 -13.16 1.39 0.51
C HIS A 108 -13.81 2.76 0.81
N ALA A 109 -14.95 3.05 0.20
CA ALA A 109 -15.65 4.32 0.38
C ALA A 109 -16.34 4.39 1.74
N LEU A 110 -16.14 5.48 2.46
CA LEU A 110 -16.77 5.70 3.77
C LEU A 110 -18.30 5.66 3.68
N GLY A 111 -18.87 6.22 2.59
CA GLY A 111 -20.32 6.19 2.33
C GLY A 111 -20.89 4.80 2.14
N VAL A 112 -20.08 3.82 1.76
CA VAL A 112 -20.46 2.40 1.62
C VAL A 112 -20.17 1.63 2.91
N LEU A 113 -18.99 1.83 3.48
CA LEU A 113 -18.53 1.04 4.64
C LEU A 113 -19.30 1.34 5.92
N VAL A 114 -19.69 2.62 6.14
CA VAL A 114 -20.44 2.98 7.35
C VAL A 114 -21.78 2.27 7.42
N PRO A 115 -22.70 2.35 6.41
CA PRO A 115 -23.96 1.64 6.46
C PRO A 115 -23.79 0.12 6.43
N LEU A 116 -22.82 -0.41 5.67
CA LEU A 116 -22.52 -1.84 5.64
C LEU A 116 -22.06 -2.35 7.01
N GLY A 117 -21.18 -1.64 7.68
CA GLY A 117 -20.69 -1.99 9.01
C GLY A 117 -21.80 -1.96 10.06
N LEU A 118 -22.65 -0.92 10.06
CA LEU A 118 -23.78 -0.81 10.97
C LEU A 118 -24.80 -1.93 10.74
N LEU A 119 -25.12 -2.24 9.47
CA LEU A 119 -26.00 -3.37 9.11
C LEU A 119 -25.40 -4.70 9.59
N SER A 120 -24.12 -4.91 9.35
CA SER A 120 -23.41 -6.13 9.81
C SER A 120 -23.44 -6.27 11.32
N CYS A 121 -23.21 -5.20 12.08
CA CYS A 121 -23.31 -5.20 13.54
C CYS A 121 -24.75 -5.48 14.02
N TRP A 122 -25.75 -4.91 13.35
CA TRP A 122 -27.15 -5.16 13.65
C TRP A 122 -27.53 -6.63 13.39
N LEU A 123 -27.08 -7.23 12.29
CA LEU A 123 -27.28 -8.64 11.98
C LEU A 123 -26.57 -9.54 13.01
N LEU A 124 -25.29 -9.28 13.32
CA LEU A 124 -24.54 -10.06 14.31
C LEU A 124 -25.22 -10.03 15.70
N ARG A 125 -25.81 -8.92 16.08
CA ARG A 125 -26.57 -8.81 17.32
C ARG A 125 -27.75 -9.78 17.39
N ARG A 126 -28.32 -10.19 16.25
CA ARG A 126 -29.42 -11.15 16.20
C ARG A 126 -28.97 -12.57 16.52
N TRP A 127 -27.75 -12.96 16.11
CA TRP A 127 -27.34 -14.36 16.13
C TRP A 127 -26.11 -14.64 16.99
N TRP A 128 -25.35 -13.64 17.39
CA TRP A 128 -24.10 -13.82 18.11
C TRP A 128 -24.17 -13.27 19.54
N THR A 129 -24.14 -14.18 20.52
CA THR A 129 -24.30 -13.86 21.95
C THR A 129 -23.30 -12.81 22.47
N PRO A 130 -21.99 -12.84 22.15
CA PRO A 130 -21.07 -11.81 22.60
C PRO A 130 -21.49 -10.39 22.18
N VAL A 131 -22.02 -10.22 20.97
CA VAL A 131 -22.49 -8.92 20.48
C VAL A 131 -23.78 -8.50 21.18
N ARG A 132 -24.66 -9.45 21.52
CA ARG A 132 -25.88 -9.14 22.30
C ARG A 132 -25.59 -8.67 23.70
N GLU A 133 -24.58 -9.27 24.35
CA GLU A 133 -24.23 -8.95 25.73
C GLU A 133 -23.48 -7.63 25.90
N ALA A 134 -22.70 -7.18 24.86
CA ALA A 134 -21.98 -5.92 24.88
C ALA A 134 -22.11 -5.16 23.54
N PRO A 135 -23.32 -4.79 23.12
CA PRO A 135 -23.57 -4.31 21.74
C PRO A 135 -22.82 -3.03 21.40
N ARG A 136 -22.68 -2.10 22.35
CA ARG A 136 -21.95 -0.84 22.14
C ARG A 136 -20.46 -1.08 21.91
N ALA A 137 -19.84 -1.93 22.75
CA ALA A 137 -18.41 -2.24 22.63
C ALA A 137 -18.10 -2.95 21.30
N TRP A 138 -18.91 -3.94 20.91
CA TRP A 138 -18.73 -4.65 19.66
C TRP A 138 -19.00 -3.78 18.44
N THR A 139 -20.06 -2.96 18.44
CA THR A 139 -20.31 -2.04 17.32
C THR A 139 -19.15 -1.05 17.16
N CYS A 140 -18.69 -0.43 18.25
CA CYS A 140 -17.54 0.48 18.20
C CYS A 140 -16.29 -0.23 17.67
N ALA A 141 -15.99 -1.42 18.20
CA ALA A 141 -14.81 -2.20 17.83
C ALA A 141 -14.80 -2.60 16.34
N LEU A 142 -15.92 -3.16 15.86
CA LEU A 142 -16.01 -3.62 14.46
C LEU A 142 -16.08 -2.45 13.48
N MET A 143 -16.76 -1.37 13.84
CA MET A 143 -16.76 -0.14 13.02
C MET A 143 -15.37 0.47 12.92
N LEU A 144 -14.63 0.58 14.03
CA LEU A 144 -13.26 1.11 14.01
C LEU A 144 -12.31 0.17 13.25
N ALA A 145 -12.44 -1.15 13.41
CA ALA A 145 -11.67 -2.13 12.64
C ALA A 145 -11.93 -1.99 11.14
N LEU A 146 -13.20 -1.85 10.72
CA LEU A 146 -13.59 -1.69 9.33
C LEU A 146 -13.10 -0.36 8.74
N LEU A 147 -13.29 0.75 9.46
CA LEU A 147 -12.95 2.08 8.97
C LEU A 147 -11.44 2.38 9.05
N SER A 148 -10.69 1.71 9.93
CA SER A 148 -9.22 1.84 9.97
C SER A 148 -8.57 1.40 8.66
N HIS A 149 -9.18 0.45 7.93
CA HIS A 149 -8.66 -0.05 6.66
C HIS A 149 -8.49 1.06 5.61
N PRO A 150 -9.56 1.71 5.10
CA PRO A 150 -9.40 2.74 4.07
C PRO A 150 -8.64 3.97 4.56
N LEU A 151 -8.59 4.23 5.89
CA LEU A 151 -7.81 5.33 6.43
C LEU A 151 -6.30 5.05 6.38
N ILE A 152 -5.85 3.84 6.72
CA ILE A 152 -4.45 3.42 6.54
C ILE A 152 -4.08 3.42 5.06
N ASP A 153 -4.95 2.92 4.20
CA ASP A 153 -4.76 2.93 2.76
C ASP A 153 -4.57 4.33 2.18
N ALA A 154 -5.31 5.31 2.67
CA ALA A 154 -5.18 6.70 2.26
C ALA A 154 -3.83 7.32 2.68
N LEU A 155 -3.13 6.75 3.68
CA LEU A 155 -1.77 7.15 4.03
C LEU A 155 -0.73 6.65 3.03
N THR A 156 -1.08 5.71 2.14
CA THR A 156 -0.18 5.19 1.10
C THR A 156 -0.27 6.01 -0.20
N VAL A 157 0.70 5.82 -1.08
CA VAL A 157 0.76 6.54 -2.37
C VAL A 157 -0.19 5.96 -3.44
N TYR A 158 -0.71 4.75 -3.24
CA TYR A 158 -1.59 4.10 -4.22
C TYR A 158 -2.86 4.91 -4.49
N GLY A 159 -3.47 5.46 -3.44
CA GLY A 159 -4.70 6.24 -3.51
C GLY A 159 -5.95 5.43 -3.21
N THR A 160 -6.84 6.01 -2.41
CA THR A 160 -8.07 5.38 -1.91
C THR A 160 -9.26 6.30 -2.17
N GLN A 161 -10.34 5.77 -2.79
CA GLN A 161 -11.52 6.55 -3.15
C GLN A 161 -12.48 6.70 -1.96
N LEU A 162 -12.03 7.36 -0.89
CA LEU A 162 -12.79 7.53 0.36
C LEU A 162 -14.19 8.11 0.15
N TRP A 163 -14.32 8.96 -0.86
CA TRP A 163 -15.51 9.77 -1.13
C TRP A 163 -16.35 9.23 -2.30
N TRP A 164 -16.05 8.02 -2.80
CA TRP A 164 -16.89 7.45 -3.86
C TRP A 164 -18.38 7.49 -3.46
N PRO A 165 -19.33 7.89 -4.34
CA PRO A 165 -19.22 8.02 -5.81
C PRO A 165 -18.83 9.44 -6.29
N LEU A 166 -18.35 10.33 -5.44
CA LEU A 166 -17.90 11.65 -5.89
C LEU A 166 -16.72 11.53 -6.86
N PRO A 167 -16.66 12.36 -7.92
CA PRO A 167 -15.61 12.28 -8.96
C PRO A 167 -14.28 12.89 -8.51
N THR A 168 -14.01 12.95 -7.22
CA THR A 168 -12.74 13.42 -6.68
C THR A 168 -11.63 12.42 -6.94
N PRO A 169 -10.40 12.87 -7.22
CA PRO A 169 -9.26 11.96 -7.30
C PRO A 169 -9.07 11.15 -6.02
N PRO A 170 -8.51 9.94 -6.10
CA PRO A 170 -8.23 9.13 -4.92
C PRO A 170 -7.36 9.87 -3.91
N VAL A 171 -7.68 9.75 -2.64
CA VAL A 171 -6.90 10.34 -1.55
C VAL A 171 -5.58 9.59 -1.42
N MET A 172 -4.46 10.31 -1.52
CA MET A 172 -3.12 9.76 -1.35
C MET A 172 -2.29 10.72 -0.48
N TRP A 173 -2.26 10.48 0.81
CA TRP A 173 -1.43 11.29 1.71
C TRP A 173 0.05 10.92 1.64
N SER A 174 0.38 9.74 1.10
CA SER A 174 1.74 9.25 0.83
C SER A 174 2.71 9.42 2.01
N THR A 175 2.27 9.16 3.23
CA THR A 175 3.09 9.23 4.44
C THR A 175 3.71 7.88 4.82
N LEU A 176 3.11 6.78 4.33
CA LEU A 176 3.54 5.42 4.58
C LEU A 176 3.86 4.68 3.28
N PHE A 177 4.83 3.78 3.35
CA PHE A 177 4.96 2.75 2.33
C PHE A 177 3.83 1.72 2.49
N ILE A 178 3.41 1.07 1.41
CA ILE A 178 2.26 0.14 1.42
C ILE A 178 2.43 -0.96 2.48
N ILE A 179 3.65 -1.46 2.65
CA ILE A 179 4.00 -2.46 3.67
C ILE A 179 5.03 -1.83 4.61
N ASP A 180 4.58 -1.22 5.68
CA ASP A 180 5.47 -0.59 6.65
C ASP A 180 5.65 -1.48 7.89
N PRO A 181 6.86 -2.03 8.10
CA PRO A 181 7.14 -2.87 9.26
C PRO A 181 6.95 -2.13 10.60
N MET A 182 7.17 -0.81 10.63
CA MET A 182 7.00 -0.01 11.85
C MET A 182 5.54 0.09 12.28
N VAL A 183 4.60 0.00 11.34
CA VAL A 183 3.16 -0.04 11.60
C VAL A 183 2.69 -1.47 11.87
N LEU A 184 3.16 -2.45 11.08
CA LEU A 184 2.72 -3.85 11.18
C LEU A 184 3.24 -4.55 12.44
N LEU A 185 4.55 -4.47 12.72
CA LEU A 185 5.17 -5.28 13.78
C LEU A 185 4.59 -5.03 15.18
N PRO A 186 4.33 -3.79 15.62
CA PRO A 186 3.75 -3.54 16.93
C PRO A 186 2.37 -4.18 17.11
N VAL A 187 1.48 -4.06 16.12
CA VAL A 187 0.12 -4.64 16.20
C VAL A 187 0.15 -6.16 16.05
N LEU A 188 1.07 -6.71 15.25
CA LEU A 188 1.30 -8.15 15.12
C LEU A 188 1.75 -8.74 16.46
N ILE A 189 2.77 -8.15 17.10
CA ILE A 189 3.29 -8.60 18.40
C ILE A 189 2.21 -8.50 19.46
N GLY A 190 1.47 -7.38 19.52
CA GLY A 190 0.35 -7.19 20.43
C GLY A 190 -0.75 -8.24 20.26
N ALA A 191 -1.14 -8.53 19.02
CA ALA A 191 -2.16 -9.52 18.70
C ALA A 191 -1.72 -10.96 19.07
N ILE A 192 -0.47 -11.34 18.76
CA ILE A 192 0.10 -12.65 19.12
C ILE A 192 0.17 -12.80 20.65
N ALA A 193 0.66 -11.78 21.35
CA ALA A 193 0.73 -11.75 22.80
C ALA A 193 -0.68 -11.92 23.42
N ALA A 194 -1.66 -11.18 22.92
CA ALA A 194 -3.04 -11.26 23.39
C ALA A 194 -3.70 -12.61 23.12
N TRP A 195 -3.30 -13.29 22.04
CA TRP A 195 -3.76 -14.64 21.72
C TRP A 195 -3.17 -15.70 22.62
N CYS A 196 -1.85 -15.59 22.90
CA CYS A 196 -1.08 -16.61 23.63
C CYS A 196 -1.22 -16.49 25.16
N TRP A 197 -1.24 -15.27 25.71
CA TRP A 197 -1.30 -15.08 27.15
C TRP A 197 -2.71 -15.26 27.73
N ARG A 198 -2.77 -15.98 28.85
CA ARG A 198 -4.03 -16.17 29.61
C ARG A 198 -4.30 -15.02 30.58
N ASP A 199 -3.25 -14.35 31.06
CA ASP A 199 -3.38 -13.17 31.92
C ASP A 199 -4.08 -12.05 31.15
N ARG A 200 -5.20 -11.57 31.71
CA ARG A 200 -6.06 -10.58 31.03
C ARG A 200 -5.43 -9.20 31.03
N LEU A 201 -4.76 -8.83 32.11
CA LEU A 201 -4.14 -7.50 32.24
C LEU A 201 -2.93 -7.40 31.32
N LEU A 202 -2.04 -8.39 31.38
CA LEU A 202 -0.84 -8.43 30.56
C LEU A 202 -1.18 -8.46 29.06
N ALA A 203 -2.11 -9.32 28.66
CA ALA A 203 -2.56 -9.39 27.28
C ALA A 203 -3.20 -8.07 26.78
N THR A 204 -3.95 -7.38 27.63
CA THR A 204 -4.52 -6.06 27.30
C THR A 204 -3.41 -5.02 27.15
N ALA A 205 -2.43 -5.01 28.06
CA ALA A 205 -1.29 -4.10 27.99
C ALA A 205 -0.50 -4.25 26.68
N TRP A 206 -0.27 -5.49 26.22
CA TRP A 206 0.40 -5.74 24.94
C TRP A 206 -0.38 -5.25 23.74
N VAL A 207 -1.70 -5.45 23.70
CA VAL A 207 -2.55 -4.93 22.62
C VAL A 207 -2.53 -3.41 22.58
N ILE A 208 -2.77 -2.78 23.74
CA ILE A 208 -2.78 -1.31 23.83
C ILE A 208 -1.40 -0.76 23.51
N GLY A 209 -0.33 -1.34 24.06
CA GLY A 209 1.05 -0.95 23.77
C GLY A 209 1.36 -1.04 22.26
N GLY A 210 0.99 -2.14 21.60
CA GLY A 210 1.16 -2.31 20.16
C GLY A 210 0.41 -1.25 19.35
N LEU A 211 -0.85 -0.95 19.72
CA LEU A 211 -1.64 0.11 19.07
C LEU A 211 -1.04 1.50 19.30
N MET A 212 -0.56 1.79 20.52
CA MET A 212 0.07 3.09 20.81
C MET A 212 1.37 3.29 20.03
N VAL A 213 2.22 2.25 19.92
CA VAL A 213 3.43 2.30 19.09
C VAL A 213 3.06 2.46 17.62
N CYS A 214 2.07 1.73 17.11
CA CYS A 214 1.58 1.89 15.74
C CYS A 214 1.12 3.34 15.48
N LEU A 215 0.31 3.93 16.36
CA LEU A 215 -0.13 5.32 16.24
C LEU A 215 1.05 6.31 16.31
N ALA A 216 2.03 6.06 17.17
CA ALA A 216 3.25 6.88 17.23
C ALA A 216 4.05 6.81 15.92
N CYS A 217 4.18 5.62 15.32
CA CYS A 217 4.83 5.45 14.01
C CYS A 217 4.08 6.18 12.89
N ILE A 218 2.74 6.13 12.88
CA ILE A 218 1.92 6.90 11.94
C ILE A 218 2.12 8.41 12.17
N GLY A 219 2.08 8.87 13.42
CA GLY A 219 2.37 10.27 13.78
C GLY A 219 3.75 10.73 13.31
N TRP A 220 4.76 9.89 13.53
CA TRP A 220 6.11 10.13 13.00
C TRP A 220 6.13 10.24 11.47
N SER A 221 5.45 9.33 10.75
CA SER A 221 5.44 9.36 9.28
C SER A 221 4.85 10.66 8.71
N ILE A 222 3.84 11.23 9.40
CA ILE A 222 3.27 12.53 9.05
C ILE A 222 4.28 13.66 9.28
N VAL A 223 4.99 13.65 10.41
CA VAL A 223 6.05 14.62 10.70
C VAL A 223 7.18 14.51 9.69
N ALA A 224 7.64 13.29 9.41
CA ALA A 224 8.67 13.02 8.40
C ALA A 224 8.28 13.56 7.02
N LYS A 225 7.03 13.34 6.60
CA LYS A 225 6.47 13.92 5.37
C LYS A 225 6.59 15.44 5.36
N GLN A 226 6.19 16.11 6.42
CA GLN A 226 6.25 17.58 6.50
C GLN A 226 7.68 18.11 6.42
N ILE A 227 8.66 17.42 7.03
CA ILE A 227 10.07 17.77 6.92
C ILE A 227 10.54 17.68 5.45
N VAL A 228 10.17 16.60 4.76
CA VAL A 228 10.52 16.41 3.35
C VAL A 228 9.84 17.45 2.46
N GLU A 229 8.54 17.72 2.64
CA GLU A 229 7.82 18.73 1.85
C GLU A 229 8.45 20.11 1.99
N ARG A 230 8.84 20.53 3.20
CA ARG A 230 9.59 21.79 3.42
C ARG A 230 10.93 21.82 2.69
N ALA A 231 11.64 20.69 2.67
CA ALA A 231 12.90 20.58 1.92
C ALA A 231 12.67 20.68 0.40
N VAL A 232 11.57 20.12 -0.11
CA VAL A 232 11.15 20.26 -1.53
C VAL A 232 10.84 21.72 -1.85
N GLU A 233 9.96 22.35 -1.05
CA GLU A 233 9.59 23.75 -1.23
C GLU A 233 10.80 24.68 -1.22
N THR A 234 11.69 24.51 -0.25
CA THR A 234 12.94 25.29 -0.17
C THR A 234 13.85 25.06 -1.37
N THR A 235 13.98 23.81 -1.84
CA THR A 235 14.82 23.47 -3.00
C THR A 235 14.28 24.07 -4.28
N LEU A 236 12.94 24.13 -4.45
CA LEU A 236 12.30 24.60 -5.67
C LEU A 236 12.00 26.11 -5.68
N ALA A 237 12.10 26.82 -4.54
CA ALA A 237 11.67 28.20 -4.36
C ALA A 237 12.19 29.17 -5.45
N ASP A 238 13.48 29.08 -5.76
CA ASP A 238 14.15 29.95 -6.73
C ASP A 238 14.28 29.33 -8.13
N THR A 239 13.47 28.30 -8.43
CA THR A 239 13.46 27.62 -9.72
C THR A 239 12.18 27.87 -10.50
N PRO A 240 12.15 27.63 -11.82
CA PRO A 240 10.90 27.69 -12.61
C PRO A 240 9.82 26.72 -12.12
N PHE A 241 10.16 25.81 -11.22
CA PHE A 241 9.28 24.74 -10.71
C PHE A 241 8.75 25.01 -9.31
N ALA A 242 8.88 26.24 -8.76
CA ALA A 242 8.43 26.59 -7.40
C ALA A 242 6.96 26.23 -7.11
N HIS A 243 6.11 26.28 -8.12
CA HIS A 243 4.68 25.93 -8.01
C HIS A 243 4.31 24.66 -8.78
N ALA A 244 5.30 23.87 -9.18
CA ALA A 244 5.06 22.63 -9.90
C ALA A 244 4.39 21.59 -8.99
N ARG A 245 3.46 20.83 -9.57
CA ARG A 245 2.83 19.72 -8.84
C ARG A 245 3.87 18.67 -8.50
N HIS A 246 3.93 18.27 -7.26
CA HIS A 246 4.83 17.25 -6.78
C HIS A 246 4.17 16.31 -5.77
N PHE A 247 4.79 15.20 -5.52
CA PHE A 247 4.53 14.33 -4.36
C PHE A 247 5.83 13.79 -3.82
N SER A 248 5.85 13.48 -2.54
CA SER A 248 6.88 12.68 -1.91
C SER A 248 6.28 11.41 -1.30
N VAL A 249 7.06 10.35 -1.27
CA VAL A 249 6.65 9.04 -0.75
C VAL A 249 7.85 8.36 -0.10
N PRO A 250 7.68 7.69 1.06
CA PRO A 250 8.78 6.94 1.66
C PRO A 250 9.16 5.75 0.77
N THR A 251 10.45 5.42 0.75
CA THR A 251 10.95 4.25 0.03
C THR A 251 10.58 2.95 0.76
N PRO A 252 10.69 1.78 0.12
CA PRO A 252 10.24 0.52 0.70
C PRO A 252 10.76 0.26 2.12
N PHE A 253 9.82 -0.12 3.00
CA PHE A 253 10.06 -0.61 4.36
C PHE A 253 10.68 0.39 5.34
N ASN A 254 10.66 1.70 5.04
CA ASN A 254 11.19 2.73 5.93
C ASN A 254 10.48 4.07 5.76
N THR A 255 10.70 4.99 6.71
CA THR A 255 10.23 6.38 6.68
C THR A 255 11.38 7.38 6.78
N LEU A 256 12.62 6.96 6.49
CA LEU A 256 13.83 7.76 6.62
C LEU A 256 14.36 8.26 5.27
N LEU A 257 14.14 7.49 4.21
CA LEU A 257 14.47 7.87 2.84
C LEU A 257 13.19 8.07 2.03
N TRP A 258 13.09 9.20 1.37
CA TRP A 258 11.93 9.64 0.63
C TRP A 258 12.27 9.86 -0.83
N ARG A 259 11.40 9.39 -1.71
CA ARG A 259 11.42 9.66 -3.15
C ARG A 259 10.49 10.82 -3.42
N ILE A 260 10.94 11.77 -4.26
CA ILE A 260 10.19 12.96 -4.66
C ILE A 260 10.07 12.99 -6.17
N VAL A 261 8.87 13.28 -6.68
CA VAL A 261 8.60 13.49 -8.10
C VAL A 261 7.95 14.85 -8.28
N VAL A 262 8.53 15.67 -9.19
CA VAL A 262 8.04 17.02 -9.54
C VAL A 262 7.69 17.02 -11.01
N MET A 263 6.44 17.34 -11.38
CA MET A 263 6.01 17.40 -12.78
C MET A 263 6.52 18.66 -13.46
N THR A 264 7.04 18.52 -14.66
CA THR A 264 7.52 19.64 -15.49
C THR A 264 6.77 19.69 -16.82
N PRO A 265 6.87 20.77 -17.59
CA PRO A 265 6.24 20.86 -18.92
C PRO A 265 6.68 19.75 -19.89
N ASP A 266 7.95 19.33 -19.82
CA ASP A 266 8.55 18.37 -20.76
C ASP A 266 8.76 16.97 -20.15
N GLY A 267 8.30 16.77 -18.89
CA GLY A 267 8.48 15.48 -18.22
C GLY A 267 8.33 15.57 -16.72
N TYR A 268 9.33 15.13 -15.98
CA TYR A 268 9.36 15.23 -14.53
C TYR A 268 10.80 15.20 -13.98
N LEU A 269 10.94 15.69 -12.77
CA LEU A 269 12.15 15.58 -11.97
C LEU A 269 11.92 14.48 -10.94
N GLU A 270 12.95 13.66 -10.70
CA GLU A 270 12.95 12.66 -9.65
C GLU A 270 14.17 12.87 -8.75
N GLY A 271 13.95 12.89 -7.44
CA GLY A 271 14.99 13.04 -6.45
C GLY A 271 14.71 12.21 -5.21
N GLU A 272 15.71 12.10 -4.34
CA GLU A 272 15.60 11.43 -3.05
C GLU A 272 16.06 12.36 -1.93
N ARG A 273 15.48 12.16 -0.74
CA ARG A 273 15.85 12.83 0.49
C ARG A 273 15.99 11.86 1.64
N SER A 274 17.18 11.69 2.18
CA SER A 274 17.40 11.05 3.48
C SER A 274 17.17 12.07 4.60
N LEU A 275 16.38 11.70 5.61
CA LEU A 275 16.19 12.51 6.81
C LEU A 275 17.41 12.49 7.74
N ILE A 276 18.36 11.56 7.51
CA ILE A 276 19.55 11.36 8.34
C ILE A 276 20.80 11.94 7.66
N ALA A 277 21.04 11.59 6.40
CA ALA A 277 22.29 11.89 5.72
C ALA A 277 22.29 13.21 4.95
N ASP A 278 21.12 13.69 4.46
CA ASP A 278 21.08 14.83 3.55
C ASP A 278 20.84 16.13 4.30
N HIS A 279 21.74 17.10 4.13
CA HIS A 279 21.69 18.43 4.77
C HIS A 279 21.46 19.58 3.79
N GLY A 280 21.77 19.40 2.50
CA GLY A 280 21.65 20.41 1.44
C GLY A 280 20.32 20.36 0.67
N PRO A 281 20.21 21.09 -0.46
CA PRO A 281 19.08 21.02 -1.36
C PRO A 281 18.95 19.63 -1.99
N ILE A 282 17.73 19.27 -2.39
CA ILE A 282 17.45 17.97 -3.02
C ILE A 282 18.05 17.97 -4.43
N ARG A 283 18.80 16.92 -4.75
CA ARG A 283 19.36 16.72 -6.09
C ARG A 283 18.34 16.00 -6.95
N PHE A 284 17.87 16.66 -8.00
CA PHE A 284 16.92 16.13 -8.94
C PHE A 284 17.60 15.67 -10.24
N ARG A 285 17.08 14.56 -10.80
CA ARG A 285 17.36 14.14 -12.19
C ARG A 285 16.13 14.41 -13.03
N ALA A 286 16.33 14.94 -14.25
CA ALA A 286 15.25 15.19 -15.20
C ALA A 286 15.03 13.96 -16.08
N TYR A 287 13.76 13.67 -16.31
CA TYR A 287 13.31 12.59 -17.20
C TYR A 287 12.25 13.13 -18.15
N ALA A 288 12.37 12.77 -19.42
CA ALA A 288 11.42 13.19 -20.44
C ALA A 288 10.11 12.40 -20.35
N SER A 289 9.04 13.05 -20.80
CA SER A 289 7.73 12.41 -21.01
C SER A 289 7.12 12.97 -22.28
N ASP A 290 6.65 12.10 -23.17
CA ASP A 290 5.99 12.52 -24.42
C ASP A 290 4.59 13.06 -24.12
N ARG A 291 4.51 14.39 -24.00
CA ARG A 291 3.26 15.09 -23.74
C ARG A 291 2.29 14.99 -24.90
N ALA A 292 2.80 15.05 -26.14
CA ALA A 292 1.96 14.93 -27.32
C ALA A 292 1.30 13.54 -27.39
N ALA A 293 2.03 12.48 -27.00
CA ALA A 293 1.46 11.15 -26.87
C ALA A 293 0.37 11.09 -25.79
N LEU A 294 0.58 11.72 -24.62
CA LEU A 294 -0.43 11.77 -23.56
C LEU A 294 -1.69 12.53 -23.99
N ASP A 295 -1.53 13.62 -24.76
CA ASP A 295 -2.65 14.43 -25.26
C ASP A 295 -3.40 13.69 -26.37
N ALA A 296 -2.69 12.96 -27.22
CA ALA A 296 -3.29 12.14 -28.28
C ALA A 296 -4.19 11.01 -27.75
N VAL A 297 -3.96 10.54 -26.55
CA VAL A 297 -4.78 9.48 -25.91
C VAL A 297 -5.73 10.03 -24.83
N ALA A 298 -5.80 11.31 -24.63
CA ALA A 298 -6.58 11.93 -23.54
C ALA A 298 -8.09 11.59 -23.60
N SER A 299 -8.64 11.35 -24.81
CA SER A 299 -10.04 10.95 -25.02
C SER A 299 -10.29 9.45 -24.87
N ILE A 300 -9.24 8.63 -24.75
CA ILE A 300 -9.37 7.19 -24.56
C ILE A 300 -9.78 6.92 -23.11
N PRO A 301 -10.89 6.20 -22.84
CA PRO A 301 -11.42 6.02 -21.49
C PRO A 301 -10.40 5.48 -20.48
N ASP A 302 -9.60 4.48 -20.88
CA ASP A 302 -8.59 3.85 -20.01
C ASP A 302 -7.46 4.82 -19.65
N ALA A 303 -6.99 5.61 -20.63
CA ALA A 303 -5.95 6.61 -20.42
C ALA A 303 -6.45 7.76 -19.55
N SER A 304 -7.67 8.24 -19.80
CA SER A 304 -8.33 9.26 -18.97
C SER A 304 -8.51 8.78 -17.54
N ARG A 305 -8.98 7.53 -17.36
CA ARG A 305 -9.18 6.93 -16.04
C ARG A 305 -7.86 6.74 -15.29
N MET A 306 -6.81 6.29 -15.96
CA MET A 306 -5.48 6.14 -15.37
C MET A 306 -4.91 7.49 -14.95
N ARG A 307 -5.05 8.54 -15.78
CA ARG A 307 -4.61 9.91 -15.45
C ARG A 307 -5.33 10.45 -14.22
N TRP A 308 -6.66 10.25 -14.15
CA TRP A 308 -7.46 10.64 -12.99
C TRP A 308 -7.04 9.88 -11.73
N PHE A 309 -6.89 8.56 -11.82
CA PHE A 309 -6.51 7.71 -10.70
C PHE A 309 -5.10 8.04 -10.17
N ALA A 310 -4.16 8.30 -11.08
CA ALA A 310 -2.79 8.69 -10.74
C ALA A 310 -2.66 10.17 -10.30
N ASN A 311 -3.77 10.88 -10.06
CA ASN A 311 -3.73 12.32 -9.76
C ASN A 311 -2.91 13.12 -10.80
N GLY A 312 -2.85 12.70 -12.06
CA GLY A 312 -2.07 13.32 -13.12
C GLY A 312 -0.56 13.06 -13.06
N PHE A 313 -0.05 12.28 -12.10
CA PHE A 313 1.35 11.88 -12.05
C PHE A 313 1.60 10.70 -12.99
N VAL A 314 1.60 11.00 -14.28
CA VAL A 314 1.79 10.01 -15.35
C VAL A 314 2.84 10.49 -16.33
N LYS A 315 3.58 9.53 -16.90
CA LYS A 315 4.42 9.77 -18.08
C LYS A 315 3.89 9.04 -19.31
N GLY A 316 4.11 9.59 -20.48
CA GLY A 316 3.86 8.98 -21.76
C GLY A 316 5.16 8.66 -22.47
N ASP A 317 5.20 7.49 -23.12
CA ASP A 317 6.28 7.07 -24.00
C ASP A 317 5.70 6.50 -25.31
N VAL A 318 6.28 6.85 -26.46
CA VAL A 318 5.99 6.17 -27.73
C VAL A 318 7.02 5.07 -27.94
N ARG A 319 6.55 3.84 -28.01
CA ARG A 319 7.40 2.65 -28.27
C ARG A 319 6.94 1.96 -29.55
N GLY A 320 7.64 2.25 -30.66
CA GLY A 320 7.21 1.82 -31.99
C GLY A 320 5.82 2.38 -32.32
N ASP A 321 4.87 1.50 -32.61
CA ASP A 321 3.48 1.86 -32.88
C ASP A 321 2.55 1.86 -31.68
N THR A 322 3.10 2.00 -30.47
CA THR A 322 2.33 1.91 -29.23
C THR A 322 2.61 3.09 -28.31
N ILE A 323 1.54 3.70 -27.75
CA ILE A 323 1.66 4.64 -26.65
C ILE A 323 1.55 3.86 -25.34
N VAL A 324 2.57 4.05 -24.52
CA VAL A 324 2.67 3.51 -23.16
C VAL A 324 2.45 4.64 -22.18
N MET A 325 1.55 4.42 -21.23
CA MET A 325 1.29 5.32 -20.13
C MET A 325 1.72 4.68 -18.82
N THR A 326 2.51 5.40 -18.02
CA THR A 326 3.10 4.92 -16.77
C THR A 326 2.64 5.79 -15.60
N ASP A 327 2.17 5.17 -14.53
CA ASP A 327 1.90 5.81 -13.24
C ASP A 327 3.22 5.98 -12.46
N LEU A 328 3.61 7.23 -12.22
CA LEU A 328 4.88 7.58 -11.58
C LEU A 328 4.87 7.37 -10.06
N ARG A 329 3.74 7.03 -9.47
CA ARG A 329 3.60 6.97 -8.01
C ARG A 329 4.25 5.75 -7.39
N MET A 330 4.28 4.63 -8.10
CA MET A 330 4.80 3.35 -7.58
C MET A 330 5.92 2.81 -8.45
N GLY A 331 7.11 2.75 -7.89
CA GLY A 331 8.35 2.42 -8.56
C GLY A 331 9.28 3.62 -8.66
N ASN A 332 10.35 3.50 -9.39
CA ASN A 332 11.30 4.56 -9.75
C ASN A 332 11.89 4.28 -11.12
N GLU A 333 12.48 5.27 -11.76
CA GLU A 333 13.04 5.09 -13.10
C GLU A 333 14.17 4.05 -13.09
N PRO A 334 14.20 3.08 -14.04
CA PRO A 334 13.24 2.88 -15.13
C PRO A 334 12.07 1.92 -14.79
N ASP A 335 11.96 1.44 -13.54
CA ASP A 335 11.11 0.32 -13.15
C ASP A 335 9.87 0.80 -12.38
N TYR A 336 8.74 0.88 -13.07
CA TYR A 336 7.44 1.24 -12.50
C TYR A 336 6.48 0.07 -12.50
N PHE A 337 5.67 -0.06 -11.43
CA PHE A 337 4.71 -1.16 -11.29
C PHE A 337 3.54 -1.09 -12.26
N PHE A 338 3.13 0.13 -12.64
CA PHE A 338 1.92 0.37 -13.45
C PHE A 338 2.29 1.09 -14.73
N SER A 339 2.70 0.33 -15.73
CA SER A 339 2.97 0.78 -17.10
C SER A 339 2.12 -0.01 -18.07
N TYR A 340 1.26 0.67 -18.83
CA TYR A 340 0.28 0.04 -19.70
C TYR A 340 0.34 0.60 -21.12
N ALA A 341 0.22 -0.27 -22.11
CA ALA A 341 -0.01 0.11 -23.48
C ALA A 341 -1.48 0.54 -23.61
N VAL A 342 -1.75 1.80 -23.88
CA VAL A 342 -3.09 2.37 -23.91
C VAL A 342 -3.62 2.59 -25.32
N ALA A 343 -2.74 2.74 -26.33
CA ALA A 343 -3.11 2.93 -27.72
C ALA A 343 -2.08 2.33 -28.67
N HIS A 344 -2.54 1.97 -29.86
CA HIS A 344 -1.69 1.56 -30.98
C HIS A 344 -1.98 2.40 -32.23
N ARG A 345 -1.00 2.53 -33.08
CA ARG A 345 -1.09 3.31 -34.33
C ARG A 345 -1.80 2.52 -35.42
N VAL A 346 -2.82 3.14 -36.03
CA VAL A 346 -3.49 2.62 -37.22
C VAL A 346 -3.49 3.73 -38.28
N GLY A 347 -2.62 3.65 -39.27
CA GLY A 347 -2.37 4.74 -40.19
C GLY A 347 -1.83 5.99 -39.47
N GLN A 348 -2.55 7.11 -39.55
CA GLN A 348 -2.20 8.36 -38.85
C GLN A 348 -2.87 8.53 -37.49
N TRP A 349 -3.71 7.58 -37.07
CA TRP A 349 -4.54 7.70 -35.90
C TRP A 349 -4.10 6.76 -34.78
N TRP A 350 -4.23 7.23 -33.54
CA TRP A 350 -4.11 6.39 -32.35
C TRP A 350 -5.45 5.74 -32.01
N ARG A 351 -5.49 4.44 -31.90
CA ARG A 351 -6.67 3.66 -31.54
C ARG A 351 -6.49 3.01 -30.17
N PRO A 352 -7.56 2.94 -29.37
CA PRO A 352 -7.51 2.26 -28.07
C PRO A 352 -6.94 0.85 -28.22
N MET A 353 -6.07 0.47 -27.32
CA MET A 353 -5.61 -0.91 -27.23
C MET A 353 -6.66 -1.72 -26.50
N LEU A 354 -6.94 -2.94 -26.96
CA LEU A 354 -7.85 -3.82 -26.26
C LEU A 354 -7.26 -4.22 -24.90
N PRO A 355 -8.10 -4.46 -23.86
CA PRO A 355 -7.65 -4.61 -22.46
C PRO A 355 -6.67 -5.75 -22.18
N LYS A 356 -6.34 -6.57 -23.18
CA LYS A 356 -5.38 -7.70 -23.04
C LYS A 356 -3.92 -7.33 -23.26
N SER A 357 -3.62 -6.09 -23.60
CA SER A 357 -2.26 -5.67 -23.80
C SER A 357 -1.57 -5.41 -22.48
N ALA A 358 -0.65 -6.27 -22.25
CA ALA A 358 0.13 -6.48 -21.03
C ALA A 358 0.66 -5.19 -20.39
N ALA A 359 0.69 -5.21 -19.06
CA ALA A 359 1.66 -4.44 -18.30
C ALA A 359 3.04 -4.67 -18.93
N LEU A 360 3.71 -3.60 -19.34
CA LEU A 360 5.05 -3.67 -19.88
C LEU A 360 5.97 -4.24 -18.81
N GLN A 361 6.81 -5.16 -19.23
CA GLN A 361 7.71 -5.87 -18.34
C GLN A 361 8.61 -4.88 -17.60
N LEU A 362 8.60 -4.96 -16.28
CA LEU A 362 9.61 -4.35 -15.43
C LEU A 362 10.99 -4.89 -15.87
N THR A 363 11.95 -3.99 -16.07
CA THR A 363 13.34 -4.38 -16.25
C THR A 363 13.80 -5.00 -14.94
N ARG A 364 14.36 -6.21 -14.98
CA ARG A 364 14.73 -6.97 -13.78
C ARG A 364 15.90 -6.32 -13.07
N ARG A 365 15.65 -5.40 -12.13
CA ARG A 365 16.59 -5.14 -11.04
C ARG A 365 16.49 -6.29 -10.04
N ASP A 366 17.63 -6.81 -9.65
CA ASP A 366 17.68 -7.75 -8.53
C ASP A 366 17.10 -7.02 -7.29
N THR A 367 15.92 -7.45 -6.85
CA THR A 367 15.16 -6.79 -5.76
C THR A 367 15.99 -6.69 -4.48
N LEU A 368 16.88 -7.67 -4.23
CA LEU A 368 17.75 -7.65 -3.04
C LEU A 368 18.84 -6.57 -3.17
N HIS A 369 19.39 -6.38 -4.36
CA HIS A 369 20.36 -5.31 -4.62
C HIS A 369 19.69 -3.93 -4.47
N ALA A 370 18.50 -3.74 -5.04
CA ALA A 370 17.75 -2.49 -4.91
C ALA A 370 17.42 -2.14 -3.45
N LEU A 371 17.06 -3.12 -2.63
CA LEU A 371 16.84 -2.93 -1.19
C LEU A 371 18.15 -2.59 -0.46
N GLY A 372 19.26 -3.23 -0.83
CA GLY A 372 20.59 -2.92 -0.31
C GLY A 372 21.03 -1.50 -0.65
N ASP A 373 20.76 -1.05 -1.88
CA ASP A 373 21.04 0.33 -2.33
C ASP A 373 20.19 1.35 -1.57
N THR A 374 18.91 1.07 -1.40
CA THR A 374 17.99 1.89 -0.57
C THR A 374 18.49 2.01 0.87
N TRP A 375 18.89 0.88 1.47
CA TRP A 375 19.41 0.88 2.83
C TRP A 375 20.70 1.71 2.95
N ARG A 376 21.65 1.55 2.04
CA ARG A 376 22.89 2.36 2.02
C ARG A 376 22.58 3.85 1.85
N ARG A 377 21.64 4.19 0.99
CA ARG A 377 21.25 5.57 0.71
C ARG A 377 20.63 6.29 1.91
N ILE A 378 19.98 5.57 2.83
CA ILE A 378 19.50 6.17 4.09
C ILE A 378 20.66 6.83 4.87
N TRP A 379 21.85 6.21 4.86
CA TRP A 379 22.99 6.57 5.69
C TRP A 379 24.07 7.37 4.96
N SER A 380 23.95 7.59 3.67
CA SER A 380 24.95 8.28 2.84
C SER A 380 24.31 9.29 1.91
N GLU A 381 24.98 10.42 1.71
CA GLU A 381 24.58 11.38 0.67
C GLU A 381 24.69 10.74 -0.73
N PRO A 382 23.93 11.27 -1.73
CA PRO A 382 24.07 10.80 -3.11
C PRO A 382 25.52 10.99 -3.57
N SER A 383 26.13 9.90 -4.06
CA SER A 383 27.47 9.99 -4.65
C SER A 383 27.47 10.99 -5.81
N GLU A 384 28.48 11.84 -5.87
CA GLU A 384 28.76 12.71 -7.02
C GLU A 384 29.32 11.88 -8.18
N THR A 385 28.54 10.97 -8.74
CA THR A 385 28.92 10.36 -10.03
C THR A 385 28.34 11.23 -11.12
N PRO A 386 29.18 11.92 -11.91
CA PRO A 386 28.75 12.58 -13.11
C PRO A 386 28.54 11.49 -14.19
N ASN A 387 27.44 10.79 -14.17
CA ASN A 387 26.98 10.03 -15.31
C ASN A 387 25.91 10.86 -16.02
N GLY A 388 26.39 11.88 -16.68
CA GLY A 388 25.65 12.72 -17.59
C GLY A 388 26.43 12.89 -18.88
N THR A 389 26.51 11.88 -19.70
CA THR A 389 26.57 12.09 -21.14
C THR A 389 25.12 12.12 -21.62
N GLY A 390 24.54 13.31 -21.54
CA GLY A 390 23.38 13.63 -22.35
C GLY A 390 23.80 13.73 -23.83
N PRO A 391 22.90 13.42 -24.78
CA PRO A 391 23.10 13.76 -26.17
C PRO A 391 23.09 15.26 -26.39
#